data_7f5d77499a42599972278eaea4bd91ae
#
_entry.id   7f5d77499a42599972278eaea4bd91ae
#
_cell.length_a   1.000
_cell.length_b   1.000
_cell.length_c   1.000
_cell.angle_alpha   90.00
_cell.angle_beta   90.00
_cell.angle_gamma   90.00
#
_symmetry.space_group_name_H-M   'P 1'
#
loop_
_entity.id
_entity.type
_entity.pdbx_description
1 polymer ?
#
loop_
_entity_poly.entity_id
_entity_poly.type
_entity_poly.pdbx_seq_one_letter_code
_entity_poly.pdbx_strand_id
1 'polypeptide(L)'
;MLANNNLKICRKLVRRDFSFHKTGTIILILAAALVTGLYSFVFLLGDAVEGAFLLNYQYSYGSTSHILYTGLTEHQAERIEQNADIKSAVRLSSLGQLTDPQIGQRSVKLAVTDRAYAETILSVPTTGRLPEKADEIALDEFTMDSLGIPHEAGAPVRILWTDPEGIEHTSAFILCGWWESPTNFTESCAWITKEAAEELLPGYNDESAPCITLGVTLWQPRNLDEQAAHLLEEQGVSSVSFTTNLAYNEARRAQAAGQSRPYYTPAILVLVCGFLMIFGIVHVTADRDLLFFAGLKAQGMTPRQIRYFLLEKGCLVTLSGLIPGWLIGFLLDVLITGRVIIGMEEHPALYFLNWPPFALAAACTLGTVLLSFLLPALRLSASLPAPLLRKQTGTVRNGRGCPDGRMTLPRLALRT
;
A
#
# COMPACT_ATOMS: atom_id res chain seq x y z
N MET A 1 22.05 -28.51 -41.99
CA MET A 1 22.66 -27.97 -40.79
C MET A 1 21.67 -28.09 -39.62
N LEU A 2 21.96 -28.96 -38.68
CA LEU A 2 21.15 -29.09 -37.46
C LEU A 2 21.25 -27.79 -36.67
N ALA A 3 20.12 -27.14 -36.40
CA ALA A 3 20.09 -25.90 -35.62
C ALA A 3 20.49 -26.24 -34.18
N ASN A 4 21.73 -25.94 -33.84
CA ASN A 4 22.23 -26.12 -32.46
C ASN A 4 21.65 -25.05 -31.54
N ASN A 5 20.49 -25.35 -30.95
CA ASN A 5 19.75 -24.48 -30.01
C ASN A 5 20.22 -24.66 -28.55
N ASN A 6 21.52 -24.76 -28.31
CA ASN A 6 22.04 -24.98 -26.96
C ASN A 6 21.96 -23.68 -26.11
N LEU A 7 20.79 -23.40 -25.56
CA LEU A 7 20.53 -22.23 -24.71
C LEU A 7 21.35 -22.24 -23.41
N LYS A 8 21.80 -23.42 -22.95
CA LYS A 8 22.66 -23.53 -21.75
C LYS A 8 24.01 -22.83 -21.94
N ILE A 9 24.56 -22.87 -23.18
CA ILE A 9 25.80 -22.17 -23.50
C ILE A 9 25.57 -20.66 -23.47
N CYS A 10 24.45 -20.17 -23.98
CA CYS A 10 24.10 -18.74 -23.95
C CYS A 10 24.04 -18.22 -22.52
N ARG A 11 23.41 -18.93 -21.59
CA ARG A 11 23.37 -18.57 -20.16
C ARG A 11 24.76 -18.48 -19.53
N LYS A 12 25.62 -19.44 -19.81
CA LYS A 12 27.00 -19.42 -19.30
C LYS A 12 27.77 -18.23 -19.84
N LEU A 13 27.54 -17.88 -21.10
CA LEU A 13 28.14 -16.73 -21.77
C LEU A 13 27.64 -15.40 -21.15
N VAL A 14 26.36 -15.26 -20.90
CA VAL A 14 25.80 -14.05 -20.25
C VAL A 14 26.40 -13.84 -18.86
N ARG A 15 26.46 -14.90 -18.03
CA ARG A 15 27.08 -14.79 -16.69
C ARG A 15 28.55 -14.40 -16.76
N ARG A 16 29.26 -14.85 -17.77
CA ARG A 16 30.69 -14.52 -17.98
C ARG A 16 30.86 -13.07 -18.48
N ASP A 17 29.95 -12.59 -19.33
CA ASP A 17 29.92 -11.20 -19.80
C ASP A 17 29.65 -10.22 -18.62
N PHE A 18 28.79 -10.58 -17.66
CA PHE A 18 28.58 -9.82 -16.42
C PHE A 18 29.88 -9.62 -15.62
N SER A 19 30.73 -10.63 -15.56
CA SER A 19 32.00 -10.55 -14.81
C SER A 19 33.11 -9.84 -15.59
N PHE A 20 33.05 -9.79 -16.92
CA PHE A 20 34.06 -9.17 -17.77
C PHE A 20 33.82 -7.65 -17.95
N HIS A 21 32.57 -7.23 -18.18
CA HIS A 21 32.18 -5.84 -18.40
C HIS A 21 31.55 -5.20 -17.16
N LYS A 22 32.28 -5.27 -16.02
CA LYS A 22 31.75 -4.86 -14.70
C LYS A 22 31.14 -3.45 -14.66
N THR A 23 31.86 -2.46 -15.19
CA THR A 23 31.43 -1.05 -15.15
C THR A 23 30.15 -0.83 -15.94
N GLY A 24 30.02 -1.35 -17.16
CA GLY A 24 28.78 -1.23 -17.95
C GLY A 24 27.60 -1.95 -17.31
N THR A 25 27.85 -3.12 -16.73
CA THR A 25 26.82 -3.90 -16.03
C THR A 25 26.34 -3.20 -14.77
N ILE A 26 27.23 -2.62 -13.96
CA ILE A 26 26.89 -1.84 -12.76
C ILE A 26 26.02 -0.63 -13.14
N ILE A 27 26.39 0.11 -14.19
CA ILE A 27 25.61 1.26 -14.66
C ILE A 27 24.20 0.83 -15.08
N LEU A 28 24.07 -0.31 -15.79
CA LEU A 28 22.76 -0.84 -16.17
C LEU A 28 21.92 -1.30 -14.96
N ILE A 29 22.56 -1.93 -13.96
CA ILE A 29 21.87 -2.34 -12.72
C ILE A 29 21.41 -1.11 -11.93
N LEU A 30 22.25 -0.08 -11.83
CA LEU A 30 21.88 1.18 -11.17
C LEU A 30 20.72 1.88 -11.89
N ALA A 31 20.77 1.90 -13.23
CA ALA A 31 19.67 2.44 -14.04
C ALA A 31 18.37 1.65 -13.83
N ALA A 32 18.43 0.33 -13.84
CA ALA A 32 17.28 -0.53 -13.57
C ALA A 32 16.76 -0.34 -12.13
N ALA A 33 17.64 -0.22 -11.13
CA ALA A 33 17.27 0.05 -9.75
C ALA A 33 16.58 1.40 -9.60
N LEU A 34 17.06 2.45 -10.25
CA LEU A 34 16.46 3.78 -10.22
C LEU A 34 15.06 3.75 -10.86
N VAL A 35 14.92 3.11 -12.02
CA VAL A 35 13.61 2.96 -12.69
C VAL A 35 12.63 2.16 -11.83
N THR A 36 13.11 1.04 -11.24
CA THR A 36 12.29 0.25 -10.30
C THR A 36 11.87 1.08 -9.09
N GLY A 37 12.78 1.88 -8.54
CA GLY A 37 12.50 2.74 -7.39
C GLY A 37 11.44 3.79 -7.69
N LEU A 38 11.53 4.44 -8.86
CA LEU A 38 10.52 5.42 -9.29
C LEU A 38 9.15 4.77 -9.52
N TYR A 39 9.09 3.60 -10.16
CA TYR A 39 7.83 2.87 -10.32
C TYR A 39 7.24 2.47 -8.96
N SER A 40 8.07 1.91 -8.08
CA SER A 40 7.64 1.51 -6.73
C SER A 40 7.08 2.70 -5.96
N PHE A 41 7.77 3.85 -5.99
CA PHE A 41 7.29 5.08 -5.35
C PHE A 41 5.95 5.54 -5.91
N VAL A 42 5.80 5.60 -7.25
CA VAL A 42 4.55 6.05 -7.88
C VAL A 42 3.38 5.12 -7.54
N PHE A 43 3.60 3.81 -7.54
CA PHE A 43 2.54 2.85 -7.23
C PHE A 43 2.22 2.81 -5.74
N LEU A 44 3.21 2.94 -4.85
CA LEU A 44 2.98 3.06 -3.41
C LEU A 44 2.22 4.34 -3.08
N LEU A 45 2.59 5.47 -3.66
CA LEU A 45 1.88 6.75 -3.47
C LEU A 45 0.41 6.64 -3.92
N GLY A 46 0.14 6.03 -5.07
CA GLY A 46 -1.23 5.80 -5.55
C GLY A 46 -2.05 4.92 -4.61
N ASP A 47 -1.45 3.82 -4.14
CA ASP A 47 -2.06 2.88 -3.18
C ASP A 47 -2.30 3.55 -1.82
N ALA A 48 -1.35 4.34 -1.33
CA ALA A 48 -1.48 5.10 -0.09
C ALA A 48 -2.61 6.15 -0.15
N VAL A 49 -2.75 6.86 -1.27
CA VAL A 49 -3.84 7.82 -1.46
C VAL A 49 -5.19 7.12 -1.51
N GLU A 50 -5.31 5.99 -2.22
CA GLU A 50 -6.54 5.19 -2.24
C GLU A 50 -6.89 4.69 -0.84
N GLY A 51 -5.90 4.13 -0.13
CA GLY A 51 -6.03 3.67 1.25
C GLY A 51 -6.47 4.79 2.20
N ALA A 52 -5.92 6.00 2.05
CA ALA A 52 -6.28 7.16 2.84
C ALA A 52 -7.75 7.58 2.63
N PHE A 53 -8.26 7.54 1.38
CA PHE A 53 -9.68 7.80 1.12
C PHE A 53 -10.59 6.73 1.75
N LEU A 54 -10.23 5.45 1.63
CA LEU A 54 -10.98 4.37 2.25
C LEU A 54 -10.97 4.45 3.77
N LEU A 55 -9.83 4.80 4.35
CA LEU A 55 -9.68 5.02 5.77
C LEU A 55 -10.55 6.20 6.25
N ASN A 56 -10.57 7.32 5.49
CA ASN A 56 -11.43 8.45 5.80
C ASN A 56 -12.92 8.07 5.77
N TYR A 57 -13.37 7.24 4.83
CA TYR A 57 -14.73 6.71 4.84
C TYR A 57 -14.98 5.84 6.07
N GLN A 58 -14.02 5.02 6.48
CA GLN A 58 -14.11 4.19 7.66
C GLN A 58 -14.18 5.02 8.95
N TYR A 59 -13.36 6.06 9.04
CA TYR A 59 -13.41 7.01 10.15
C TYR A 59 -14.74 7.80 10.17
N SER A 60 -15.22 8.27 9.03
CA SER A 60 -16.53 8.93 8.94
C SER A 60 -17.68 8.01 9.33
N TYR A 61 -17.52 6.70 9.18
CA TYR A 61 -18.45 5.69 9.66
C TYR A 61 -18.29 5.38 11.15
N GLY A 62 -17.12 5.64 11.72
CA GLY A 62 -16.81 5.43 13.14
C GLY A 62 -16.56 3.98 13.55
N SER A 63 -16.46 3.04 12.60
CA SER A 63 -16.22 1.63 12.91
C SER A 63 -15.50 0.87 11.80
N THR A 64 -14.76 -0.16 12.19
CA THR A 64 -14.16 -1.14 11.24
C THR A 64 -15.14 -2.25 10.85
N SER A 65 -16.30 -2.36 11.52
CA SER A 65 -17.35 -3.31 11.17
C SER A 65 -17.94 -3.03 9.79
N HIS A 66 -18.51 -4.05 9.15
CA HIS A 66 -19.18 -3.91 7.85
C HIS A 66 -20.57 -3.28 7.99
N ILE A 67 -21.30 -3.67 9.04
CA ILE A 67 -22.67 -3.24 9.32
C ILE A 67 -22.76 -2.90 10.82
N LEU A 68 -23.43 -1.81 11.14
CA LEU A 68 -23.83 -1.48 12.51
C LEU A 68 -25.36 -1.52 12.59
N TYR A 69 -25.89 -2.37 13.45
CA TYR A 69 -27.30 -2.41 13.83
C TYR A 69 -27.47 -1.65 15.14
N THR A 70 -28.41 -0.75 15.21
CA THR A 70 -28.68 0.09 16.40
C THR A 70 -30.08 -0.09 16.89
N GLY A 71 -30.26 -0.15 18.23
CA GLY A 71 -31.55 -0.33 18.85
C GLY A 71 -32.00 -1.78 18.89
N LEU A 72 -31.08 -2.72 19.04
CA LEU A 72 -31.37 -4.13 19.25
C LEU A 72 -31.66 -4.42 20.73
N THR A 73 -32.54 -5.39 20.94
CA THR A 73 -32.67 -6.07 22.25
C THR A 73 -31.62 -7.18 22.35
N GLU A 74 -31.32 -7.66 23.56
CA GLU A 74 -30.37 -8.74 23.81
C GLU A 74 -30.67 -9.98 22.95
N HIS A 75 -31.95 -10.41 22.96
CA HIS A 75 -32.36 -11.57 22.17
C HIS A 75 -32.21 -11.38 20.66
N GLN A 76 -32.43 -10.16 20.15
CA GLN A 76 -32.25 -9.86 18.73
C GLN A 76 -30.80 -9.88 18.35
N ALA A 77 -29.90 -9.33 19.17
CA ALA A 77 -28.47 -9.34 18.96
C ALA A 77 -27.93 -10.78 18.92
N GLU A 78 -28.31 -11.62 19.89
CA GLU A 78 -27.92 -13.03 19.91
C GLU A 78 -28.33 -13.80 18.65
N ARG A 79 -29.55 -13.56 18.19
CA ARG A 79 -30.06 -14.22 16.98
C ARG A 79 -29.26 -13.83 15.72
N ILE A 80 -28.91 -12.55 15.58
CA ILE A 80 -28.11 -12.07 14.47
C ILE A 80 -26.71 -12.70 14.54
N GLU A 81 -26.08 -12.71 15.71
CA GLU A 81 -24.72 -13.26 15.90
C GLU A 81 -24.58 -14.73 15.53
N GLN A 82 -25.64 -15.51 15.69
CA GLN A 82 -25.63 -16.94 15.36
C GLN A 82 -25.73 -17.23 13.86
N ASN A 83 -25.87 -16.20 13.01
CA ASN A 83 -25.95 -16.40 11.57
C ASN A 83 -24.60 -16.84 10.98
N ALA A 84 -24.63 -17.82 10.07
CA ALA A 84 -23.44 -18.43 9.47
C ALA A 84 -22.61 -17.47 8.58
N ASP A 85 -23.21 -16.41 8.07
CA ASP A 85 -22.55 -15.42 7.22
C ASP A 85 -21.68 -14.45 8.03
N ILE A 86 -21.84 -14.43 9.36
CA ILE A 86 -21.11 -13.55 10.25
C ILE A 86 -19.75 -14.16 10.63
N LYS A 87 -18.71 -13.40 10.39
CA LYS A 87 -17.34 -13.73 10.79
C LYS A 87 -17.08 -13.38 12.24
N SER A 88 -17.50 -12.20 12.67
CA SER A 88 -17.38 -11.69 14.03
C SER A 88 -18.48 -10.65 14.29
N ALA A 89 -18.95 -10.62 15.51
CA ALA A 89 -19.85 -9.61 16.01
C ALA A 89 -19.29 -9.03 17.31
N VAL A 90 -19.51 -7.75 17.54
CA VAL A 90 -19.07 -7.01 18.73
C VAL A 90 -20.20 -6.13 19.21
N ARG A 91 -20.33 -5.96 20.52
CA ARG A 91 -21.48 -5.32 21.17
C ARG A 91 -21.10 -4.07 21.93
N LEU A 92 -22.00 -3.09 21.89
CA LEU A 92 -22.02 -1.91 22.73
C LEU A 92 -23.42 -1.82 23.40
N SER A 93 -23.43 -1.60 24.68
CA SER A 93 -24.68 -1.25 25.39
C SER A 93 -24.65 0.22 25.75
N SER A 94 -25.54 1.02 25.13
CA SER A 94 -25.65 2.46 25.37
C SER A 94 -26.62 2.78 26.49
N LEU A 95 -26.20 3.59 27.47
CA LEU A 95 -27.05 4.11 28.54
C LEU A 95 -27.72 5.41 28.13
N GLY A 96 -27.02 6.22 27.31
CA GLY A 96 -27.49 7.55 26.96
C GLY A 96 -26.44 8.33 26.21
N GLN A 97 -26.62 9.63 26.17
CA GLN A 97 -25.74 10.55 25.44
C GLN A 97 -25.31 11.72 26.34
N LEU A 98 -24.06 12.13 26.25
CA LEU A 98 -23.59 13.33 26.91
C LEU A 98 -24.22 14.55 26.24
N THR A 99 -24.77 15.45 27.08
CA THR A 99 -25.55 16.63 26.66
C THR A 99 -24.90 17.95 27.12
N ASP A 100 -23.64 17.91 27.56
CA ASP A 100 -22.94 19.13 28.00
C ASP A 100 -22.79 20.08 26.82
N PRO A 101 -23.23 21.37 26.96
CA PRO A 101 -23.13 22.36 25.89
C PRO A 101 -21.70 22.62 25.40
N GLN A 102 -20.67 22.31 26.18
CA GLN A 102 -19.27 22.52 25.87
C GLN A 102 -18.76 21.50 24.82
N ILE A 103 -19.40 20.34 24.71
CA ILE A 103 -19.03 19.30 23.71
C ILE A 103 -19.42 19.73 22.28
N GLY A 104 -20.29 20.71 22.11
CA GLY A 104 -20.69 21.26 20.82
C GLY A 104 -21.59 20.33 20.01
N GLN A 105 -21.26 20.09 18.74
CA GLN A 105 -22.07 19.27 17.81
C GLN A 105 -21.70 17.79 17.81
N ARG A 106 -20.71 17.38 18.60
CA ARG A 106 -20.27 16.00 18.65
C ARG A 106 -21.18 15.17 19.55
N SER A 107 -21.59 14.02 19.07
CA SER A 107 -22.37 13.05 19.84
C SER A 107 -21.43 12.16 20.63
N VAL A 108 -21.51 12.16 21.96
CA VAL A 108 -20.73 11.27 22.83
C VAL A 108 -21.69 10.35 23.58
N LYS A 109 -21.64 9.06 23.27
CA LYS A 109 -22.49 8.05 23.89
C LYS A 109 -21.87 7.58 25.22
N LEU A 110 -22.65 7.58 26.30
CA LEU A 110 -22.26 6.93 27.53
C LEU A 110 -22.59 5.45 27.40
N ALA A 111 -21.61 4.59 27.48
CA ALA A 111 -21.81 3.19 27.10
C ALA A 111 -20.87 2.21 27.82
N VAL A 112 -21.36 0.98 27.92
CA VAL A 112 -20.59 -0.18 28.33
C VAL A 112 -20.10 -0.92 27.10
N THR A 113 -18.82 -1.31 27.10
CA THR A 113 -18.22 -2.06 25.99
C THR A 113 -17.26 -3.12 26.48
N ASP A 114 -16.98 -4.08 25.60
CA ASP A 114 -15.81 -4.92 25.70
C ASP A 114 -14.62 -4.33 24.90
N ARG A 115 -13.45 -4.88 25.15
CA ARG A 115 -12.23 -4.43 24.44
C ARG A 115 -12.34 -4.63 22.93
N ALA A 116 -13.01 -5.69 22.49
CA ALA A 116 -13.16 -6.02 21.08
C ALA A 116 -13.97 -4.95 20.32
N TYR A 117 -15.07 -4.45 20.93
CA TYR A 117 -15.82 -3.36 20.35
C TYR A 117 -15.02 -2.05 20.35
N ALA A 118 -14.33 -1.72 21.44
CA ALA A 118 -13.50 -0.53 21.53
C ALA A 118 -12.39 -0.53 20.46
N GLU A 119 -11.77 -1.69 20.17
CA GLU A 119 -10.81 -1.86 19.07
C GLU A 119 -11.48 -1.61 17.70
N THR A 120 -12.71 -2.07 17.54
CA THR A 120 -13.46 -1.94 16.28
C THR A 120 -13.81 -0.50 15.96
N ILE A 121 -14.09 0.33 16.96
CA ILE A 121 -14.39 1.76 16.78
C ILE A 121 -13.19 2.68 17.08
N LEU A 122 -11.99 2.11 17.18
CA LEU A 122 -10.73 2.85 17.40
C LEU A 122 -10.74 3.73 18.66
N SER A 123 -11.42 3.28 19.71
CA SER A 123 -11.61 3.99 20.98
C SER A 123 -11.02 3.25 22.18
N VAL A 124 -9.97 2.48 21.94
CA VAL A 124 -9.17 1.88 23.01
C VAL A 124 -8.26 2.94 23.60
N PRO A 125 -8.20 3.11 24.92
CA PRO A 125 -7.27 4.03 25.55
C PRO A 125 -5.83 3.79 25.11
N THR A 126 -5.20 4.83 24.57
CA THR A 126 -3.76 4.85 24.26
C THR A 126 -2.92 5.17 25.49
N THR A 127 -3.52 5.89 26.43
CA THR A 127 -2.94 6.19 27.75
C THR A 127 -3.89 5.71 28.84
N GLY A 128 -3.37 5.00 29.83
CA GLY A 128 -4.20 4.40 30.87
C GLY A 128 -4.80 3.06 30.44
N ARG A 129 -6.06 2.79 30.83
CA ARG A 129 -6.79 1.54 30.57
C ARG A 129 -8.30 1.76 30.41
N LEU A 130 -9.00 0.73 29.98
CA LEU A 130 -10.47 0.71 30.07
C LEU A 130 -10.92 0.65 31.55
N PRO A 131 -12.10 1.18 31.87
CA PRO A 131 -12.66 1.15 33.24
C PRO A 131 -12.81 -0.27 33.77
N GLU A 132 -12.41 -0.48 35.02
CA GLU A 132 -12.56 -1.74 35.76
C GLU A 132 -13.40 -1.58 37.02
N LYS A 133 -13.58 -0.34 37.52
CA LYS A 133 -14.37 -0.04 38.70
C LYS A 133 -15.58 0.83 38.36
N ALA A 134 -16.61 0.80 39.16
CA ALA A 134 -17.84 1.56 38.93
C ALA A 134 -17.68 3.08 38.98
N ASP A 135 -16.64 3.57 39.62
CA ASP A 135 -16.30 4.98 39.69
C ASP A 135 -15.35 5.46 38.56
N GLU A 136 -14.96 4.60 37.64
CA GLU A 136 -13.99 4.91 36.58
C GLU A 136 -14.67 5.22 35.25
N ILE A 137 -14.06 6.14 34.48
CA ILE A 137 -14.48 6.49 33.11
C ILE A 137 -13.24 6.61 32.21
N ALA A 138 -13.39 6.26 30.93
CA ALA A 138 -12.42 6.57 29.89
C ALA A 138 -13.08 7.40 28.79
N LEU A 139 -12.35 8.41 28.29
CA LEU A 139 -12.85 9.42 27.35
C LEU A 139 -11.85 9.63 26.22
N ASP A 140 -12.31 10.21 25.12
CA ASP A 140 -11.42 10.73 24.09
C ASP A 140 -10.89 12.14 24.45
N GLU A 141 -9.69 12.48 23.96
CA GLU A 141 -9.03 13.76 24.24
C GLU A 141 -9.88 14.97 23.86
N PHE A 142 -10.60 14.91 22.74
CA PHE A 142 -11.47 16.00 22.30
C PHE A 142 -12.60 16.27 23.32
N THR A 143 -13.21 15.23 23.86
CA THR A 143 -14.24 15.37 24.89
C THR A 143 -13.65 15.92 26.20
N MET A 144 -12.44 15.46 26.56
CA MET A 144 -11.74 15.98 27.74
C MET A 144 -11.41 17.45 27.61
N ASP A 145 -10.84 17.87 26.46
CA ASP A 145 -10.52 19.28 26.19
C ASP A 145 -11.77 20.16 26.21
N SER A 146 -12.88 19.67 25.63
CA SER A 146 -14.16 20.39 25.61
C SER A 146 -14.73 20.59 27.03
N LEU A 147 -14.56 19.60 27.91
CA LEU A 147 -15.03 19.65 29.30
C LEU A 147 -13.99 20.27 30.25
N GLY A 148 -12.80 20.63 29.75
CA GLY A 148 -11.71 21.19 30.58
C GLY A 148 -11.13 20.18 31.58
N ILE A 149 -11.16 18.88 31.25
CA ILE A 149 -10.62 17.81 32.09
C ILE A 149 -9.12 17.69 31.85
N PRO A 150 -8.27 17.71 32.91
CA PRO A 150 -6.85 17.54 32.74
C PRO A 150 -6.49 16.13 32.26
N HIS A 151 -5.48 16.01 31.39
CA HIS A 151 -4.98 14.74 30.85
C HIS A 151 -4.12 14.01 31.90
N GLU A 152 -4.67 13.74 33.06
CA GLU A 152 -4.01 13.06 34.18
C GLU A 152 -4.90 11.93 34.70
N ALA A 153 -4.32 10.72 34.80
CA ALA A 153 -5.04 9.59 35.38
C ALA A 153 -5.40 9.89 36.85
N GLY A 154 -6.65 9.65 37.23
CA GLY A 154 -7.17 9.98 38.54
C GLY A 154 -7.85 11.35 38.62
N ALA A 155 -7.90 12.12 37.53
CA ALA A 155 -8.64 13.38 37.49
C ALA A 155 -10.14 13.17 37.73
N PRO A 156 -10.80 14.06 38.52
CA PRO A 156 -12.25 14.00 38.72
C PRO A 156 -12.96 14.44 37.43
N VAL A 157 -13.89 13.63 36.97
CA VAL A 157 -14.71 13.87 35.77
C VAL A 157 -16.15 14.03 36.19
N ARG A 158 -16.77 15.14 35.81
CA ARG A 158 -18.21 15.35 35.98
C ARG A 158 -18.84 15.47 34.61
N ILE A 159 -19.85 14.61 34.33
CA ILE A 159 -20.56 14.57 33.05
C ILE A 159 -22.05 14.87 33.26
N LEU A 160 -22.62 15.60 32.30
CA LEU A 160 -24.05 15.76 32.13
C LEU A 160 -24.49 14.88 30.96
N TRP A 161 -25.47 14.01 31.19
CA TRP A 161 -25.91 13.07 30.17
C TRP A 161 -27.43 12.88 30.24
N THR A 162 -28.02 12.47 29.13
CA THR A 162 -29.44 12.22 28.99
C THR A 162 -29.69 10.74 28.68
N ASP A 163 -30.61 10.13 29.39
CA ASP A 163 -31.00 8.74 29.16
C ASP A 163 -31.93 8.59 27.93
N PRO A 164 -32.27 7.37 27.50
CA PRO A 164 -33.17 7.14 26.36
C PRO A 164 -34.59 7.71 26.55
N GLU A 165 -35.00 7.98 27.78
CA GLU A 165 -36.31 8.58 28.12
C GLU A 165 -36.27 10.11 28.06
N GLY A 166 -35.10 10.71 27.87
CA GLY A 166 -34.89 12.15 27.77
C GLY A 166 -34.69 12.84 29.13
N ILE A 167 -34.42 12.09 30.21
CA ILE A 167 -34.15 12.62 31.54
C ILE A 167 -32.67 12.96 31.67
N GLU A 168 -32.38 14.17 32.16
CA GLU A 168 -31.00 14.63 32.37
C GLU A 168 -30.46 14.13 33.71
N HIS A 169 -29.27 13.60 33.69
CA HIS A 169 -28.52 13.09 34.83
C HIS A 169 -27.16 13.75 34.93
N THR A 170 -26.66 13.87 36.16
CA THR A 170 -25.30 14.31 36.43
C THR A 170 -24.56 13.23 37.19
N SER A 171 -23.43 12.78 36.68
CA SER A 171 -22.63 11.74 37.30
C SER A 171 -21.18 12.17 37.47
N ALA A 172 -20.52 11.63 38.50
CA ALA A 172 -19.11 11.92 38.80
C ALA A 172 -18.29 10.64 38.72
N PHE A 173 -17.16 10.72 38.07
CA PHE A 173 -16.25 9.59 37.83
C PHE A 173 -14.81 10.02 38.07
N ILE A 174 -13.91 9.06 37.98
CA ILE A 174 -12.45 9.22 37.98
C ILE A 174 -11.92 8.78 36.64
N LEU A 175 -11.12 9.62 35.99
CA LEU A 175 -10.50 9.31 34.69
C LEU A 175 -9.49 8.18 34.84
N CYS A 176 -9.67 7.07 34.11
CA CYS A 176 -8.77 5.91 34.15
C CYS A 176 -7.97 5.72 32.85
N GLY A 177 -8.38 6.34 31.77
CA GLY A 177 -7.71 6.28 30.50
C GLY A 177 -8.31 7.20 29.44
N TRP A 178 -7.53 7.49 28.40
CA TRP A 178 -8.00 8.29 27.28
C TRP A 178 -7.29 7.90 25.99
N TRP A 179 -7.86 8.30 24.86
CA TRP A 179 -7.32 8.08 23.52
C TRP A 179 -7.45 9.30 22.66
N GLU A 180 -6.52 9.43 21.71
CA GLU A 180 -6.57 10.43 20.66
C GLU A 180 -7.67 10.06 19.66
N SER A 181 -8.64 10.96 19.49
CA SER A 181 -9.75 10.77 18.56
C SER A 181 -9.58 11.74 17.38
N PRO A 182 -9.70 11.26 16.13
CA PRO A 182 -9.63 12.14 14.98
C PRO A 182 -10.66 13.27 15.04
N THR A 183 -10.26 14.50 14.68
CA THR A 183 -11.14 15.68 14.68
C THR A 183 -12.37 15.54 13.79
N ASN A 184 -12.31 14.65 12.79
CA ASN A 184 -13.39 14.39 11.85
C ASN A 184 -14.47 13.41 12.39
N PHE A 185 -14.29 12.86 13.60
CA PHE A 185 -15.30 12.00 14.21
C PHE A 185 -16.49 12.83 14.67
N THR A 186 -17.66 12.52 14.16
CA THR A 186 -18.94 13.11 14.61
C THR A 186 -19.51 12.39 15.82
N GLU A 187 -19.11 11.15 16.06
CA GLU A 187 -19.54 10.33 17.19
C GLU A 187 -18.32 9.88 18.00
N SER A 188 -18.46 9.83 19.32
CA SER A 188 -17.51 9.26 20.26
C SER A 188 -18.22 8.49 21.36
N CYS A 189 -17.46 7.85 22.24
CA CYS A 189 -17.98 7.10 23.36
C CYS A 189 -17.28 7.51 24.66
N ALA A 190 -18.01 7.48 25.74
CA ALA A 190 -17.51 7.55 27.11
C ALA A 190 -17.68 6.14 27.71
N TRP A 191 -16.57 5.48 28.04
CA TRP A 191 -16.59 4.11 28.51
C TRP A 191 -16.77 4.05 30.02
N ILE A 192 -17.73 3.26 30.47
CA ILE A 192 -17.96 2.92 31.87
C ILE A 192 -18.08 1.40 32.05
N THR A 193 -18.04 0.93 33.26
CA THR A 193 -18.25 -0.48 33.56
C THR A 193 -19.75 -0.85 33.59
N LYS A 194 -20.03 -2.15 33.51
CA LYS A 194 -21.37 -2.67 33.61
C LYS A 194 -21.98 -2.39 34.98
N GLU A 195 -21.20 -2.48 36.06
CA GLU A 195 -21.61 -2.17 37.42
C GLU A 195 -22.00 -0.69 37.55
N ALA A 196 -21.21 0.23 37.00
CA ALA A 196 -21.57 1.65 36.97
C ALA A 196 -22.87 1.90 36.23
N ALA A 197 -23.07 1.22 35.11
CA ALA A 197 -24.28 1.34 34.31
C ALA A 197 -25.54 0.89 35.07
N GLU A 198 -25.47 -0.23 35.79
CA GLU A 198 -26.57 -0.73 36.63
C GLU A 198 -26.88 0.18 37.83
N GLU A 199 -25.84 0.85 38.39
CA GLU A 199 -26.05 1.84 39.46
C GLU A 199 -26.71 3.13 38.95
N LEU A 200 -26.31 3.58 37.73
CA LEU A 200 -26.82 4.83 37.15
C LEU A 200 -28.23 4.68 36.60
N LEU A 201 -28.53 3.57 35.94
CA LEU A 201 -29.85 3.29 35.34
C LEU A 201 -30.22 1.83 35.59
N PRO A 202 -30.86 1.54 36.72
CA PRO A 202 -31.31 0.17 37.03
C PRO A 202 -32.23 -0.38 35.94
N GLY A 203 -31.89 -1.54 35.39
CA GLY A 203 -32.67 -2.17 34.33
C GLY A 203 -32.36 -1.68 32.91
N TYR A 204 -31.25 -0.92 32.72
CA TYR A 204 -30.85 -0.47 31.40
C TYR A 204 -30.61 -1.62 30.39
N ASN A 205 -30.34 -2.81 30.90
CA ASN A 205 -30.04 -4.02 30.13
C ASN A 205 -31.14 -5.07 30.24
N ASP A 206 -32.40 -4.67 30.50
CA ASP A 206 -33.53 -5.59 30.45
C ASP A 206 -33.64 -6.20 29.05
N GLU A 207 -34.03 -7.48 28.97
CA GLU A 207 -34.09 -8.24 27.71
C GLU A 207 -34.95 -7.56 26.62
N SER A 208 -35.86 -6.66 27.01
CA SER A 208 -36.71 -5.90 26.11
C SER A 208 -36.18 -4.50 25.76
N ALA A 209 -35.13 -4.01 26.43
CA ALA A 209 -34.58 -2.66 26.20
C ALA A 209 -33.78 -2.58 24.89
N PRO A 210 -34.13 -1.66 23.98
CA PRO A 210 -33.39 -1.53 22.68
C PRO A 210 -32.11 -0.71 22.86
N CYS A 211 -31.19 -1.16 23.72
CA CYS A 211 -29.97 -0.44 24.09
C CYS A 211 -28.72 -0.92 23.36
N ILE A 212 -28.79 -2.02 22.60
CA ILE A 212 -27.63 -2.65 22.00
C ILE A 212 -27.35 -2.12 20.61
N THR A 213 -26.10 -1.76 20.39
CA THR A 213 -25.52 -1.56 19.06
C THR A 213 -24.62 -2.74 18.74
N LEU A 214 -24.90 -3.44 17.64
CA LEU A 214 -24.15 -4.60 17.18
C LEU A 214 -23.33 -4.27 15.94
N GLY A 215 -22.02 -4.37 16.05
CA GLY A 215 -21.10 -4.24 14.93
C GLY A 215 -20.83 -5.61 14.32
N VAL A 216 -21.23 -5.81 13.07
CA VAL A 216 -21.12 -7.10 12.36
C VAL A 216 -20.06 -7.03 11.28
N THR A 217 -19.20 -8.04 11.24
CA THR A 217 -18.24 -8.28 10.17
C THR A 217 -18.61 -9.57 9.44
N LEU A 218 -18.82 -9.51 8.14
CA LEU A 218 -19.22 -10.65 7.30
C LEU A 218 -17.98 -11.34 6.71
N TRP A 219 -18.12 -12.63 6.38
CA TRP A 219 -17.08 -13.37 5.65
C TRP A 219 -16.88 -12.84 4.23
N GLN A 220 -17.95 -12.47 3.56
CA GLN A 220 -17.94 -11.96 2.18
C GLN A 220 -18.81 -10.72 2.08
N PRO A 221 -18.26 -9.51 2.30
CA PRO A 221 -19.01 -8.27 2.18
C PRO A 221 -19.33 -7.99 0.70
N ARG A 222 -20.59 -8.07 0.30
CA ARG A 222 -21.10 -7.70 -1.03
C ARG A 222 -22.46 -7.07 -0.87
N ASN A 223 -22.72 -5.94 -1.55
CA ASN A 223 -24.02 -5.25 -1.45
C ASN A 223 -24.50 -5.16 0.00
N LEU A 224 -23.70 -4.52 0.86
CA LEU A 224 -23.93 -4.56 2.32
C LEU A 224 -25.36 -4.17 2.73
N ASP A 225 -25.99 -3.25 2.00
CA ASP A 225 -27.36 -2.82 2.28
C ASP A 225 -28.37 -3.96 2.09
N GLU A 226 -28.21 -4.76 1.03
CA GLU A 226 -29.04 -5.94 0.78
C GLU A 226 -28.78 -7.03 1.81
N GLN A 227 -27.49 -7.29 2.14
CA GLN A 227 -27.13 -8.29 3.13
C GLN A 227 -27.63 -7.89 4.53
N ALA A 228 -27.54 -6.60 4.89
CA ALA A 228 -28.02 -6.09 6.16
C ALA A 228 -29.54 -6.23 6.30
N ALA A 229 -30.29 -5.88 5.25
CA ALA A 229 -31.74 -6.04 5.23
C ALA A 229 -32.15 -7.52 5.30
N HIS A 230 -31.48 -8.40 4.52
CA HIS A 230 -31.75 -9.83 4.52
C HIS A 230 -31.52 -10.49 5.89
N LEU A 231 -30.46 -10.12 6.59
CA LEU A 231 -30.18 -10.60 7.95
C LEU A 231 -31.29 -10.21 8.94
N LEU A 232 -31.85 -9.01 8.84
CA LEU A 232 -32.99 -8.59 9.66
C LEU A 232 -34.27 -9.33 9.30
N GLU A 233 -34.53 -9.55 8.01
CA GLU A 233 -35.73 -10.28 7.56
C GLU A 233 -35.70 -11.76 8.01
N GLU A 234 -34.57 -12.44 7.85
CA GLU A 234 -34.38 -13.83 8.29
C GLU A 234 -34.63 -13.99 9.79
N GLN A 235 -34.25 -12.98 10.58
CA GLN A 235 -34.41 -12.99 12.02
C GLN A 235 -35.79 -12.43 12.49
N GLY A 236 -36.63 -11.99 11.56
CA GLY A 236 -37.95 -11.43 11.87
C GLY A 236 -37.88 -10.12 12.65
N VAL A 237 -36.83 -9.32 12.42
CA VAL A 237 -36.60 -8.04 13.12
C VAL A 237 -36.88 -6.90 12.14
N SER A 238 -38.06 -6.27 12.28
CA SER A 238 -38.51 -5.25 11.30
C SER A 238 -38.36 -3.80 11.74
N SER A 239 -37.95 -3.53 12.98
CA SER A 239 -37.93 -2.17 13.56
C SER A 239 -36.57 -1.64 13.95
N VAL A 240 -35.48 -2.29 13.48
CA VAL A 240 -34.11 -1.94 13.81
C VAL A 240 -33.49 -1.14 12.68
N SER A 241 -32.83 -0.05 13.01
CA SER A 241 -32.04 0.71 12.04
C SER A 241 -30.65 0.10 11.86
N PHE A 242 -30.15 0.15 10.63
CA PHE A 242 -28.79 -0.25 10.34
C PHE A 242 -28.08 0.79 9.49
N THR A 243 -26.77 0.83 9.60
CA THR A 243 -25.88 1.60 8.74
C THR A 243 -24.79 0.70 8.21
N THR A 244 -24.39 0.94 6.97
CA THR A 244 -23.35 0.15 6.29
C THR A 244 -22.08 0.95 6.12
N ASN A 245 -20.93 0.28 6.24
CA ASN A 245 -19.64 0.92 6.15
C ASN A 245 -19.33 1.30 4.71
N LEU A 246 -19.23 2.60 4.44
CA LEU A 246 -18.99 3.16 3.12
C LEU A 246 -17.65 2.73 2.52
N ALA A 247 -16.65 2.37 3.34
CA ALA A 247 -15.37 1.86 2.86
C ALA A 247 -15.49 0.52 2.09
N TYR A 248 -16.57 -0.23 2.33
CA TYR A 248 -16.86 -1.48 1.64
C TYR A 248 -17.90 -1.34 0.53
N ASN A 249 -18.46 -0.15 0.34
CA ASN A 249 -19.40 0.14 -0.75
C ASN A 249 -18.64 0.23 -2.09
N GLU A 250 -19.06 -0.54 -3.10
CA GLU A 250 -18.38 -0.61 -4.40
C GLU A 250 -18.31 0.76 -5.10
N ALA A 251 -19.37 1.57 -5.02
CA ALA A 251 -19.37 2.90 -5.62
C ALA A 251 -18.37 3.85 -4.94
N ARG A 252 -18.22 3.77 -3.61
CA ARG A 252 -17.24 4.56 -2.85
C ARG A 252 -15.82 4.08 -3.10
N ARG A 253 -15.60 2.77 -3.20
CA ARG A 253 -14.31 2.21 -3.61
C ARG A 253 -13.93 2.64 -5.01
N ALA A 254 -14.86 2.61 -5.96
CA ALA A 254 -14.64 3.13 -7.30
C ALA A 254 -14.35 4.65 -7.30
N GLN A 255 -14.97 5.41 -6.42
CA GLN A 255 -14.69 6.82 -6.21
C GLN A 255 -13.27 7.03 -5.66
N ALA A 256 -12.86 6.30 -4.61
CA ALA A 256 -11.52 6.34 -4.06
C ALA A 256 -10.46 5.98 -5.11
N ALA A 257 -10.67 4.90 -5.86
CA ALA A 257 -9.84 4.52 -7.00
C ALA A 257 -9.82 5.59 -8.10
N GLY A 258 -10.93 6.30 -8.32
CA GLY A 258 -11.00 7.45 -9.23
C GLY A 258 -10.12 8.61 -8.76
N GLN A 259 -10.12 8.90 -7.49
CA GLN A 259 -9.31 9.95 -6.85
C GLN A 259 -7.82 9.61 -6.85
N SER A 260 -7.45 8.34 -6.74
CA SER A 260 -6.04 7.89 -6.77
C SER A 260 -5.44 7.85 -8.19
N ARG A 261 -6.26 7.75 -9.25
CA ARG A 261 -5.79 7.66 -10.66
C ARG A 261 -4.78 8.74 -11.07
N PRO A 262 -4.94 10.04 -10.74
CA PRO A 262 -3.96 11.06 -11.10
C PRO A 262 -2.55 10.76 -10.58
N TYR A 263 -2.42 10.10 -9.43
CA TYR A 263 -1.15 9.76 -8.81
C TYR A 263 -0.41 8.62 -9.52
N TYR A 264 -1.12 7.83 -10.35
CA TYR A 264 -0.49 6.82 -11.20
C TYR A 264 -0.01 7.36 -12.55
N THR A 265 -0.46 8.57 -12.97
CA THR A 265 -0.07 9.13 -14.26
C THR A 265 1.44 9.37 -14.42
N PRO A 266 2.21 9.73 -13.37
CA PRO A 266 3.67 9.84 -13.48
C PRO A 266 4.35 8.53 -13.89
N ALA A 267 3.73 7.36 -13.70
CA ALA A 267 4.29 6.08 -14.15
C ALA A 267 4.52 6.06 -15.67
N ILE A 268 3.69 6.74 -16.46
CA ILE A 268 3.87 6.87 -17.91
C ILE A 268 5.15 7.65 -18.22
N LEU A 269 5.40 8.74 -17.49
CA LEU A 269 6.64 9.52 -17.63
C LEU A 269 7.86 8.68 -17.24
N VAL A 270 7.78 7.94 -16.15
CA VAL A 270 8.83 7.01 -15.71
C VAL A 270 9.11 5.96 -16.78
N LEU A 271 8.05 5.43 -17.45
CA LEU A 271 8.19 4.47 -18.54
C LEU A 271 8.97 5.09 -19.71
N VAL A 272 8.61 6.27 -20.16
CA VAL A 272 9.28 6.93 -21.29
C VAL A 272 10.72 7.30 -20.94
N CYS A 273 10.95 7.97 -19.81
CA CYS A 273 12.28 8.39 -19.37
C CYS A 273 13.19 7.19 -19.05
N GLY A 274 12.63 6.19 -18.35
CA GLY A 274 13.34 4.95 -18.02
C GLY A 274 13.72 4.16 -19.27
N PHE A 275 12.80 4.05 -20.23
CA PHE A 275 13.08 3.43 -21.53
C PHE A 275 14.21 4.16 -22.25
N LEU A 276 14.13 5.48 -22.39
CA LEU A 276 15.15 6.27 -23.10
C LEU A 276 16.51 6.16 -22.42
N MET A 277 16.56 6.22 -21.08
CA MET A 277 17.79 6.10 -20.32
C MET A 277 18.43 4.73 -20.51
N ILE A 278 17.69 3.65 -20.28
CA ILE A 278 18.21 2.27 -20.42
C ILE A 278 18.56 1.99 -21.89
N PHE A 279 17.70 2.39 -22.82
CA PHE A 279 17.95 2.25 -24.26
C PHE A 279 19.25 2.96 -24.68
N GLY A 280 19.48 4.20 -24.22
CA GLY A 280 20.70 4.95 -24.50
C GLY A 280 21.96 4.22 -24.03
N ILE A 281 21.93 3.70 -22.78
CA ILE A 281 23.05 2.93 -22.22
C ILE A 281 23.28 1.64 -23.01
N VAL A 282 22.23 0.90 -23.31
CA VAL A 282 22.30 -0.36 -24.07
C VAL A 282 22.77 -0.11 -25.50
N HIS A 283 22.31 0.98 -26.15
CA HIS A 283 22.70 1.34 -27.50
C HIS A 283 24.20 1.63 -27.59
N VAL A 284 24.71 2.47 -26.68
CA VAL A 284 26.18 2.80 -26.64
C VAL A 284 27.03 1.55 -26.35
N THR A 285 26.56 0.68 -25.46
CA THR A 285 27.24 -0.58 -25.15
C THR A 285 27.20 -1.54 -26.35
N ALA A 286 26.02 -1.65 -27.00
CA ALA A 286 25.84 -2.51 -28.17
C ALA A 286 26.76 -2.13 -29.35
N ASP A 287 26.99 -0.84 -29.56
CA ASP A 287 27.91 -0.36 -30.59
C ASP A 287 29.37 -0.78 -30.31
N ARG A 288 29.79 -0.81 -29.05
CA ARG A 288 31.08 -1.34 -28.62
C ARG A 288 31.18 -2.86 -28.76
N ASP A 289 30.12 -3.56 -28.47
CA ASP A 289 30.04 -5.03 -28.51
C ASP A 289 29.78 -5.57 -29.92
N LEU A 290 29.60 -4.70 -30.91
CA LEU A 290 29.27 -5.08 -32.29
C LEU A 290 30.30 -6.02 -32.91
N LEU A 291 31.59 -5.78 -32.62
CA LEU A 291 32.71 -6.64 -33.07
C LEU A 291 32.72 -8.00 -32.36
N PHE A 292 32.41 -8.02 -31.08
CA PHE A 292 32.28 -9.23 -30.29
C PHE A 292 31.15 -10.13 -30.84
N PHE A 293 30.00 -9.56 -31.15
CA PHE A 293 28.87 -10.32 -31.74
C PHE A 293 29.17 -10.74 -33.21
N ALA A 294 29.90 -9.93 -33.95
CA ALA A 294 30.36 -10.33 -35.30
C ALA A 294 31.30 -11.55 -35.25
N GLY A 295 32.21 -11.57 -34.26
CA GLY A 295 33.10 -12.71 -34.01
C GLY A 295 32.33 -13.98 -33.60
N LEU A 296 31.34 -13.85 -32.72
CA LEU A 296 30.47 -14.97 -32.33
C LEU A 296 29.62 -15.52 -33.49
N LYS A 297 29.12 -14.64 -34.37
CA LYS A 297 28.46 -15.06 -35.62
C LYS A 297 29.40 -15.80 -36.57
N ALA A 298 30.65 -15.35 -36.72
CA ALA A 298 31.66 -16.03 -37.52
C ALA A 298 31.95 -17.42 -36.96
N GLN A 299 31.81 -17.64 -35.64
CA GLN A 299 31.94 -18.95 -35.00
C GLN A 299 30.64 -19.81 -35.07
N GLY A 300 29.58 -19.30 -35.73
CA GLY A 300 28.36 -20.06 -35.98
C GLY A 300 27.19 -19.75 -35.01
N MET A 301 27.25 -18.67 -34.21
CA MET A 301 26.13 -18.25 -33.38
C MET A 301 24.97 -17.78 -34.23
N THR A 302 23.75 -18.31 -33.93
CA THR A 302 22.55 -17.99 -34.67
C THR A 302 21.91 -16.65 -34.23
N PRO A 303 21.18 -15.95 -35.13
CA PRO A 303 20.45 -14.72 -34.74
C PRO A 303 19.49 -14.90 -33.58
N ARG A 304 18.90 -16.09 -33.41
CA ARG A 304 18.02 -16.41 -32.27
C ARG A 304 18.81 -16.46 -30.96
N GLN A 305 19.99 -17.02 -30.97
CA GLN A 305 20.86 -17.10 -29.79
C GLN A 305 21.35 -15.71 -29.34
N ILE A 306 21.62 -14.79 -30.27
CA ILE A 306 22.03 -13.41 -29.97
C ILE A 306 20.85 -12.67 -29.29
N ARG A 307 19.63 -12.80 -29.84
CA ARG A 307 18.44 -12.21 -29.21
C ARG A 307 18.21 -12.76 -27.80
N TYR A 308 18.30 -14.06 -27.65
CA TYR A 308 18.17 -14.72 -26.35
C TYR A 308 19.24 -14.22 -25.35
N PHE A 309 20.49 -14.12 -25.78
CA PHE A 309 21.60 -13.60 -24.96
C PHE A 309 21.28 -12.19 -24.41
N LEU A 310 20.86 -11.27 -25.29
CA LEU A 310 20.56 -9.89 -24.91
C LEU A 310 19.33 -9.77 -24.00
N LEU A 311 18.28 -10.52 -24.29
CA LEU A 311 17.08 -10.54 -23.43
C LEU A 311 17.37 -11.18 -22.07
N GLU A 312 18.14 -12.25 -22.02
CA GLU A 312 18.56 -12.87 -20.76
C GLU A 312 19.46 -11.92 -19.94
N LYS A 313 20.34 -11.18 -20.59
CA LYS A 313 21.13 -10.10 -19.97
C LYS A 313 20.21 -9.04 -19.35
N GLY A 314 19.18 -8.60 -20.08
CA GLY A 314 18.13 -7.70 -19.58
C GLY A 314 17.40 -8.24 -18.35
N CYS A 315 16.99 -9.51 -18.37
CA CYS A 315 16.35 -10.16 -17.22
C CYS A 315 17.27 -10.17 -15.98
N LEU A 316 18.55 -10.52 -16.15
CA LEU A 316 19.49 -10.54 -15.04
C LEU A 316 19.76 -9.14 -14.49
N VAL A 317 19.86 -8.12 -15.34
CA VAL A 317 19.97 -6.71 -14.93
C VAL A 317 18.77 -6.30 -14.10
N THR A 318 17.56 -6.62 -14.59
CA THR A 318 16.31 -6.33 -13.84
C THR A 318 16.31 -7.00 -12.49
N LEU A 319 16.54 -8.31 -12.44
CA LEU A 319 16.54 -9.07 -11.17
C LEU A 319 17.56 -8.51 -10.16
N SER A 320 18.74 -8.09 -10.62
CA SER A 320 19.76 -7.48 -9.76
C SER A 320 19.35 -6.07 -9.29
N GLY A 321 18.57 -5.35 -10.07
CA GLY A 321 18.11 -3.99 -9.76
C GLY A 321 16.82 -3.95 -8.91
N LEU A 322 16.05 -5.06 -8.83
CA LEU A 322 14.76 -5.08 -8.11
C LEU A 322 14.89 -4.73 -6.63
N ILE A 323 15.75 -5.45 -5.90
CA ILE A 323 15.89 -5.27 -4.44
C ILE A 323 16.33 -3.85 -4.09
N PRO A 324 17.45 -3.31 -4.65
CA PRO A 324 17.83 -1.93 -4.36
C PRO A 324 16.80 -0.92 -4.87
N GLY A 325 16.10 -1.20 -5.98
CA GLY A 325 15.03 -0.36 -6.48
C GLY A 325 13.83 -0.30 -5.53
N TRP A 326 13.35 -1.43 -5.04
CA TRP A 326 12.28 -1.47 -4.05
C TRP A 326 12.63 -0.71 -2.77
N LEU A 327 13.88 -0.85 -2.31
CA LEU A 327 14.35 -0.12 -1.14
C LEU A 327 14.33 1.41 -1.37
N ILE A 328 14.80 1.85 -2.55
CA ILE A 328 14.76 3.28 -2.94
C ILE A 328 13.32 3.77 -3.02
N GLY A 329 12.41 3.01 -3.66
CA GLY A 329 11.01 3.36 -3.80
C GLY A 329 10.30 3.47 -2.46
N PHE A 330 10.51 2.51 -1.57
CA PHE A 330 9.98 2.53 -0.21
C PHE A 330 10.51 3.71 0.61
N LEU A 331 11.81 4.01 0.53
CA LEU A 331 12.40 5.15 1.23
C LEU A 331 11.83 6.49 0.73
N LEU A 332 11.64 6.63 -0.57
CA LEU A 332 10.99 7.82 -1.15
C LEU A 332 9.53 7.94 -0.71
N ASP A 333 8.82 6.83 -0.63
CA ASP A 333 7.44 6.79 -0.15
C ASP A 333 7.35 7.28 1.30
N VAL A 334 8.13 6.72 2.20
CA VAL A 334 8.18 7.16 3.61
C VAL A 334 8.52 8.65 3.76
N LEU A 335 9.41 9.19 2.92
CA LEU A 335 9.83 10.59 3.00
C LEU A 335 8.82 11.58 2.41
N ILE A 336 8.07 11.18 1.38
CA ILE A 336 7.27 12.10 0.55
C ILE A 336 5.78 11.91 0.81
N THR A 337 5.30 10.68 0.91
CA THR A 337 3.86 10.36 0.99
C THR A 337 3.21 11.00 2.20
N GLY A 338 3.86 10.98 3.37
CA GLY A 338 3.36 11.67 4.57
C GLY A 338 3.22 13.19 4.41
N ARG A 339 3.97 13.81 3.47
CA ARG A 339 3.86 15.25 3.17
C ARG A 339 2.83 15.57 2.10
N VAL A 340 2.57 14.63 1.21
CA VAL A 340 1.58 14.78 0.12
C VAL A 340 0.17 14.59 0.65
N ILE A 341 -0.01 13.74 1.65
CA ILE A 341 -1.30 13.45 2.29
C ILE A 341 -1.62 14.45 3.42
N ILE A 342 -0.96 15.62 3.46
CA ILE A 342 -1.06 16.71 4.47
C ILE A 342 -2.51 17.30 4.64
N GLY A 343 -3.53 16.62 4.36
CA GLY A 343 -4.90 16.95 4.81
C GLY A 343 -5.47 15.88 5.72
N MET A 344 -4.66 14.88 6.09
CA MET A 344 -5.00 13.76 6.96
C MET A 344 -4.01 13.64 8.12
N GLU A 345 -3.55 14.80 8.65
CA GLU A 345 -2.47 14.91 9.65
C GLU A 345 -2.73 14.20 10.98
N GLU A 346 -3.95 13.71 11.22
CA GLU A 346 -4.32 13.15 12.52
C GLU A 346 -4.22 11.62 12.60
N HIS A 347 -3.79 10.97 11.53
CA HIS A 347 -3.63 9.51 11.57
C HIS A 347 -2.18 9.13 11.30
N PRO A 348 -1.55 8.36 12.21
CA PRO A 348 -0.27 7.76 11.89
C PRO A 348 -0.48 7.02 10.59
N ALA A 349 0.26 7.43 9.56
CA ALA A 349 0.24 6.76 8.27
C ALA A 349 0.49 5.28 8.54
N LEU A 350 -0.57 4.50 8.57
CA LEU A 350 -0.49 3.05 8.64
C LEU A 350 0.09 2.64 7.29
N TYR A 351 1.42 2.66 7.21
CA TYR A 351 2.17 2.13 6.09
C TYR A 351 1.88 0.63 6.01
N PHE A 352 0.77 0.28 5.37
CA PHE A 352 0.54 -1.10 5.00
C PHE A 352 1.57 -1.42 3.93
N LEU A 353 2.53 -2.26 4.29
CA LEU A 353 3.48 -2.81 3.33
C LEU A 353 2.73 -3.79 2.40
N ASN A 354 1.96 -3.22 1.48
CA ASN A 354 1.24 -3.97 0.47
C ASN A 354 2.24 -4.47 -0.59
N TRP A 355 2.22 -5.77 -0.90
CA TRP A 355 3.09 -6.36 -1.91
C TRP A 355 2.69 -6.05 -3.37
N PRO A 356 1.39 -5.81 -3.73
CA PRO A 356 0.97 -5.61 -5.12
C PRO A 356 1.67 -4.44 -5.84
N PRO A 357 1.87 -3.24 -5.25
CA PRO A 357 2.64 -2.15 -5.87
C PRO A 357 4.06 -2.55 -6.26
N PHE A 358 4.74 -3.33 -5.42
CA PHE A 358 6.10 -3.83 -5.70
C PHE A 358 6.12 -4.83 -6.86
N ALA A 359 5.13 -5.72 -6.93
CA ALA A 359 4.98 -6.66 -8.02
C ALA A 359 4.70 -5.94 -9.35
N LEU A 360 3.82 -4.94 -9.34
CA LEU A 360 3.52 -4.12 -10.51
C LEU A 360 4.76 -3.33 -10.97
N ALA A 361 5.50 -2.72 -10.05
CA ALA A 361 6.76 -2.05 -10.33
C ALA A 361 7.78 -2.98 -10.97
N ALA A 362 7.92 -4.21 -10.45
CA ALA A 362 8.80 -5.23 -11.03
C ALA A 362 8.39 -5.60 -12.46
N ALA A 363 7.10 -5.80 -12.71
CA ALA A 363 6.58 -6.11 -14.04
C ALA A 363 6.82 -4.95 -15.03
N CYS A 364 6.55 -3.71 -14.63
CA CYS A 364 6.78 -2.51 -15.44
C CYS A 364 8.29 -2.33 -15.73
N THR A 365 9.15 -2.51 -14.73
CA THR A 365 10.60 -2.43 -14.93
C THR A 365 11.08 -3.50 -15.89
N LEU A 366 10.64 -4.75 -15.72
CA LEU A 366 10.99 -5.85 -16.63
C LEU A 366 10.57 -5.52 -18.07
N GLY A 367 9.34 -5.05 -18.25
CA GLY A 367 8.83 -4.63 -19.56
C GLY A 367 9.68 -3.51 -20.18
N THR A 368 10.00 -2.48 -19.40
CA THR A 368 10.82 -1.33 -19.83
C THR A 368 12.23 -1.77 -20.25
N VAL A 369 12.88 -2.61 -19.44
CA VAL A 369 14.22 -3.14 -19.73
C VAL A 369 14.18 -4.03 -20.96
N LEU A 370 13.27 -4.99 -21.04
CA LEU A 370 13.16 -5.89 -22.20
C LEU A 370 12.89 -5.13 -23.50
N LEU A 371 12.03 -4.10 -23.46
CA LEU A 371 11.76 -3.24 -24.60
C LEU A 371 13.03 -2.48 -25.04
N SER A 372 13.79 -1.95 -24.06
CA SER A 372 15.05 -1.25 -24.32
C SER A 372 16.12 -2.14 -24.95
N PHE A 373 16.16 -3.42 -24.57
CA PHE A 373 17.08 -4.40 -25.16
C PHE A 373 16.61 -4.94 -26.52
N LEU A 374 15.30 -4.90 -26.82
CA LEU A 374 14.72 -5.50 -28.01
C LEU A 374 15.25 -4.87 -29.30
N LEU A 375 15.30 -3.53 -29.39
CA LEU A 375 15.77 -2.83 -30.60
C LEU A 375 17.23 -3.14 -30.91
N PRO A 376 18.20 -3.00 -29.98
CA PRO A 376 19.57 -3.43 -30.18
C PRO A 376 19.70 -4.92 -30.53
N ALA A 377 18.90 -5.78 -29.88
CA ALA A 377 18.89 -7.23 -30.16
C ALA A 377 18.48 -7.53 -31.62
N LEU A 378 17.47 -6.84 -32.12
CA LEU A 378 17.05 -6.98 -33.52
C LEU A 378 18.11 -6.49 -34.49
N ARG A 379 18.72 -5.33 -34.24
CA ARG A 379 19.81 -4.77 -35.08
C ARG A 379 21.03 -5.68 -35.11
N LEU A 380 21.54 -6.11 -33.96
CA LEU A 380 22.68 -7.01 -33.86
C LEU A 380 22.42 -8.38 -34.48
N SER A 381 21.18 -8.90 -34.34
CA SER A 381 20.79 -10.18 -34.93
C SER A 381 20.72 -10.14 -36.47
N ALA A 382 20.36 -8.98 -37.04
CA ALA A 382 20.25 -8.79 -38.49
C ALA A 382 21.60 -8.43 -39.19
N SER A 383 22.57 -7.86 -38.45
CA SER A 383 23.85 -7.42 -39.03
C SER A 383 24.65 -8.58 -39.64
N LEU A 384 25.23 -8.36 -40.81
CA LEU A 384 26.11 -9.34 -41.47
C LEU A 384 27.54 -9.26 -40.89
N PRO A 385 28.20 -10.40 -40.60
CA PRO A 385 29.55 -10.41 -39.99
C PRO A 385 30.64 -9.84 -40.90
N ALA A 386 30.55 -10.09 -42.19
CA ALA A 386 31.63 -9.76 -43.17
C ALA A 386 31.92 -8.26 -43.30
N PRO A 387 30.96 -7.32 -43.45
CA PRO A 387 31.29 -5.89 -43.59
C PRO A 387 31.81 -5.27 -42.29
N LEU A 388 31.44 -5.81 -41.12
CA LEU A 388 31.88 -5.31 -39.81
C LEU A 388 33.35 -5.67 -39.53
N LEU A 389 33.76 -6.88 -39.86
CA LEU A 389 35.16 -7.32 -39.72
C LEU A 389 36.08 -6.60 -40.73
N ARG A 390 35.55 -6.28 -41.93
CA ARG A 390 36.31 -5.56 -42.96
C ARG A 390 36.58 -4.08 -42.63
N LYS A 391 35.69 -3.45 -41.86
CA LYS A 391 35.85 -2.05 -41.43
C LYS A 391 37.04 -1.87 -40.47
N GLN A 392 37.38 -2.90 -39.71
CA GLN A 392 38.54 -2.89 -38.81
C GLN A 392 39.89 -3.05 -39.56
N THR A 393 39.91 -3.85 -40.63
CA THR A 393 41.09 -3.99 -41.48
C THR A 393 41.32 -2.74 -42.34
N GLY A 394 40.28 -1.95 -42.64
CA GLY A 394 40.39 -0.72 -43.43
C GLY A 394 41.02 0.47 -42.68
N THR A 395 40.82 0.54 -41.36
CA THR A 395 41.41 1.59 -40.50
C THR A 395 42.91 1.41 -40.24
N VAL A 396 43.42 0.18 -40.35
CA VAL A 396 44.86 -0.11 -40.26
C VAL A 396 45.60 0.21 -41.58
N ARG A 397 44.89 0.35 -42.70
CA ARG A 397 45.50 0.51 -44.04
C ARG A 397 45.71 1.97 -44.45
N ASN A 398 45.27 2.96 -43.66
CA ASN A 398 45.53 4.39 -43.92
C ASN A 398 46.74 4.95 -43.14
N GLY A 399 47.58 4.07 -42.62
CA GLY A 399 48.92 4.42 -42.22
C GLY A 399 49.84 4.42 -43.46
N ARG A 400 50.10 5.60 -43.95
CA ARG A 400 51.10 5.99 -44.94
C ARG A 400 51.83 4.81 -45.63
N GLY A 401 51.45 4.51 -46.85
CA GLY A 401 52.21 3.61 -47.69
C GLY A 401 53.67 4.06 -47.73
N CYS A 402 54.56 3.13 -47.44
CA CYS A 402 56.00 3.37 -47.66
C CYS A 402 56.22 3.52 -49.16
N PRO A 403 56.78 4.64 -49.64
CA PRO A 403 56.98 4.85 -51.05
C PRO A 403 58.16 4.02 -51.66
N ASP A 404 58.95 3.37 -50.86
CA ASP A 404 60.10 2.55 -51.39
C ASP A 404 60.17 1.19 -50.71
N GLY A 405 60.14 0.13 -51.56
CA GLY A 405 60.06 -1.30 -51.19
C GLY A 405 61.34 -1.87 -50.52
N ARG A 406 62.03 -1.12 -49.68
CA ARG A 406 63.16 -1.63 -48.89
C ARG A 406 62.84 -1.49 -47.38
N MET A 407 62.37 -2.57 -46.75
CA MET A 407 62.33 -2.69 -45.29
C MET A 407 63.74 -2.87 -44.73
N THR A 408 64.26 -1.89 -44.02
CA THR A 408 65.49 -2.04 -43.24
C THR A 408 65.18 -2.54 -41.82
N LEU A 409 66.04 -3.48 -41.35
CA LEU A 409 65.92 -4.14 -40.02
C LEU A 409 65.64 -3.22 -38.81
N PRO A 410 66.21 -1.96 -38.75
CA PRO A 410 65.90 -1.10 -37.61
C PRO A 410 64.50 -0.57 -37.58
N ARG A 411 63.70 -0.59 -38.65
CA ARG A 411 62.28 -0.19 -38.67
C ARG A 411 61.33 -1.28 -38.22
N LEU A 412 61.76 -2.53 -38.18
CA LEU A 412 60.96 -3.64 -37.61
C LEU A 412 61.03 -3.64 -36.07
N ALA A 413 62.18 -3.26 -35.49
CA ALA A 413 62.40 -3.22 -34.06
C ALA A 413 61.63 -2.09 -33.34
N LEU A 414 61.13 -1.09 -34.07
CA LEU A 414 60.31 0.00 -33.54
C LEU A 414 58.77 -0.26 -33.65
N ARG A 415 58.34 -1.45 -34.10
CA ARG A 415 56.96 -1.86 -34.31
C ARG A 415 56.51 -3.07 -33.41
N THR A 416 57.42 -3.58 -32.63
CA THR A 416 57.14 -4.46 -31.49
C THR A 416 57.15 -3.62 -30.22
#